data_8b3830f72c6dcc13f6d956adf00f5a06
#
_entry.id   8b3830f72c6dcc13f6d956adf00f5a06
#
_cell.length_a   1.000
_cell.length_b   1.000
_cell.length_c   1.000
_cell.angle_alpha   90.00
_cell.angle_beta   90.00
_cell.angle_gamma   90.00
#
_symmetry.space_group_name_H-M   'P 1'
#
loop_
_entity.id
_entity.type
_entity.pdbx_description
1 polymer ?
#
loop_
_entity_poly.entity_id
_entity_poly.type
_entity_poly.pdbx_seq_one_letter_code
_entity_poly.pdbx_strand_id
1 'polypeptide(L)'
;MRERDIERYLCKKAKALGGEVRKVKWIGRRGAPDRLVMLPGVFMLKRGRDHVTAGRTIWVELKAPGKKAEPHQLREHKRMQALGQRVEVIDSFGGVDKLLGAG
;
A
#
# COMPACT_ATOMS: atom_id res chain seq x y z
N MET A 1 -7.54 -8.31 17.30
CA MET A 1 -7.49 -7.64 15.99
C MET A 1 -7.25 -8.67 14.90
N ARG A 2 -7.94 -8.53 13.79
CA ARG A 2 -7.85 -9.44 12.64
C ARG A 2 -7.30 -8.71 11.44
N GLU A 3 -6.86 -9.48 10.43
CA GLU A 3 -6.41 -8.91 9.17
C GLU A 3 -7.45 -7.97 8.56
N ARG A 4 -8.74 -8.35 8.59
CA ARG A 4 -9.83 -7.51 8.05
C ARG A 4 -9.98 -6.17 8.76
N ASP A 5 -9.58 -6.08 10.02
CA ASP A 5 -9.63 -4.81 10.75
C ASP A 5 -8.57 -3.86 10.21
N ILE A 6 -7.40 -4.41 9.88
CA ILE A 6 -6.31 -3.65 9.27
C ILE A 6 -6.72 -3.21 7.85
N GLU A 7 -7.38 -4.10 7.10
CA GLU A 7 -7.89 -3.77 5.77
C GLU A 7 -8.90 -2.62 5.83
N ARG A 8 -9.85 -2.66 6.75
CA ARG A 8 -10.83 -1.58 6.94
C ARG A 8 -10.15 -0.27 7.25
N TYR A 9 -9.16 -0.30 8.11
CA TYR A 9 -8.41 0.88 8.49
C TYR A 9 -7.65 1.45 7.29
N LEU A 10 -6.99 0.58 6.52
CA LEU A 10 -6.30 0.98 5.29
C LEU A 10 -7.26 1.66 4.31
N CYS A 11 -8.41 1.06 4.06
CA CYS A 11 -9.40 1.60 3.12
C CYS A 11 -9.93 2.95 3.60
N LYS A 12 -10.22 3.09 4.90
CA LYS A 12 -10.71 4.33 5.49
C LYS A 12 -9.68 5.44 5.35
N LYS A 13 -8.42 5.15 5.68
CA LYS A 13 -7.35 6.15 5.64
C LYS A 13 -7.00 6.56 4.22
N ALA A 14 -6.94 5.60 3.29
CA ALA A 14 -6.68 5.91 1.88
C ALA A 14 -7.79 6.79 1.31
N LYS A 15 -9.05 6.47 1.60
CA LYS A 15 -10.19 7.25 1.16
C LYS A 15 -10.14 8.68 1.72
N ALA A 16 -9.75 8.83 2.98
CA ALA A 16 -9.62 10.15 3.60
C ALA A 16 -8.58 11.02 2.89
N LEU A 17 -7.60 10.41 2.24
CA LEU A 17 -6.57 11.10 1.46
C LEU A 17 -7.00 11.29 -0.01
N GLY A 18 -8.20 10.91 -0.36
CA GLY A 18 -8.69 10.98 -1.73
C GLY A 18 -8.28 9.81 -2.61
N GLY A 19 -7.72 8.77 -2.02
CA GLY A 19 -7.28 7.57 -2.74
C GLY A 19 -8.28 6.44 -2.69
N GLU A 20 -7.86 5.29 -3.20
CA GLU A 20 -8.66 4.08 -3.23
C GLU A 20 -7.80 2.86 -2.97
N VAL A 21 -8.43 1.81 -2.44
CA VAL A 21 -7.82 0.49 -2.30
C VAL A 21 -8.62 -0.49 -3.16
N ARG A 22 -7.93 -1.24 -4.00
CA ARG A 22 -8.54 -2.23 -4.88
C ARG A 22 -8.05 -3.62 -4.52
N LYS A 23 -8.93 -4.60 -4.58
CA LYS A 23 -8.54 -6.01 -4.52
C LYS A 23 -8.16 -6.45 -5.92
N VAL A 24 -7.04 -7.18 -6.01
CA VAL A 24 -6.54 -7.68 -7.29
C VAL A 24 -6.39 -9.18 -7.20
N LYS A 25 -6.91 -9.88 -8.20
CA LYS A 25 -6.75 -11.33 -8.31
C LYS A 25 -5.72 -11.60 -9.40
N TRP A 26 -4.63 -12.26 -9.01
CA TRP A 26 -3.56 -12.62 -9.95
C TRP A 26 -3.85 -13.98 -10.57
N ILE A 27 -3.80 -14.04 -11.88
CA ILE A 27 -3.93 -15.29 -12.63
C ILE A 27 -2.54 -15.71 -13.06
N GLY A 28 -2.18 -16.98 -12.76
CA GLY A 28 -0.88 -17.52 -13.16
C GLY A 28 0.31 -17.00 -12.38
N ARG A 29 0.07 -16.31 -11.25
CA ARG A 29 1.15 -15.77 -10.43
C ARG A 29 0.85 -16.03 -8.95
N ARG A 30 1.78 -16.71 -8.27
CA ARG A 30 1.66 -17.03 -6.85
C ARG A 30 2.47 -16.05 -6.01
N GLY A 31 1.92 -15.65 -4.87
CA GLY A 31 2.63 -14.84 -3.88
C GLY A 31 2.58 -13.33 -4.10
N ALA A 32 1.95 -12.87 -5.19
CA ALA A 32 1.81 -11.45 -5.43
C ALA A 32 0.82 -10.81 -4.45
N PRO A 33 1.05 -9.56 -4.02
CA PRO A 33 0.15 -8.87 -3.10
C PRO A 33 -1.19 -8.59 -3.77
N ASP A 34 -2.28 -8.73 -3.01
CA ASP A 34 -3.62 -8.65 -3.57
C ASP A 34 -4.38 -7.36 -3.25
N ARG A 35 -3.69 -6.36 -2.73
CA ARG A 35 -4.27 -5.03 -2.52
C ARG A 35 -3.45 -4.00 -3.28
N LEU A 36 -4.14 -3.16 -4.02
CA LEU A 36 -3.52 -2.04 -4.73
C LEU A 36 -4.03 -0.75 -4.13
N VAL A 37 -3.12 0.05 -3.60
CA VAL A 37 -3.42 1.36 -3.03
C VAL A 37 -3.04 2.42 -4.05
N MET A 38 -4.00 3.25 -4.41
CA MET A 38 -3.78 4.38 -5.33
C MET A 38 -4.03 5.67 -4.57
N LEU A 39 -3.03 6.53 -4.53
CA LEU A 39 -3.11 7.82 -3.84
C LEU A 39 -2.95 8.94 -4.86
N PRO A 40 -3.73 10.03 -4.73
CA PRO A 40 -3.67 11.13 -5.69
C PRO A 40 -2.39 11.93 -5.53
N GLY A 41 -2.03 12.63 -6.58
CA GLY A 41 -1.04 13.68 -6.50
C GLY A 41 -1.58 14.87 -5.72
N VAL A 42 -0.68 15.67 -5.17
CA VAL A 42 -1.04 16.85 -4.41
C VAL A 42 -0.39 18.07 -5.06
N PHE A 43 -1.20 19.10 -5.29
CA PHE A 43 -0.70 20.40 -5.71
C PHE A 43 -0.75 21.35 -4.51
N MET A 44 0.34 21.99 -4.21
CA MET A 44 0.40 22.95 -3.12
C MET A 44 1.17 24.21 -3.56
N LEU A 45 0.64 25.36 -3.21
CA LEU A 45 1.34 26.62 -3.33
C LEU A 45 1.98 26.93 -1.97
N LYS A 46 3.30 26.93 -1.92
CA LYS A 46 4.04 27.16 -0.69
C LYS A 46 5.08 28.26 -0.91
N ARG A 47 4.96 29.36 -0.17
CA ARG A 47 5.87 30.52 -0.25
C ARG A 47 6.04 31.05 -1.67
N GLY A 48 4.93 31.10 -2.43
CA GLY A 48 4.97 31.59 -3.80
C GLY A 48 5.54 30.63 -4.81
N ARG A 49 5.77 29.36 -4.43
CA ARG A 49 6.24 28.32 -5.32
C ARG A 49 5.22 27.20 -5.44
N ASP A 50 4.97 26.76 -6.65
CA ASP A 50 4.13 25.60 -6.88
C ASP A 50 4.89 24.35 -6.48
N HIS A 51 4.22 23.49 -5.72
CA HIS A 51 4.77 22.21 -5.31
C HIS A 51 3.81 21.11 -5.74
N VAL A 52 4.26 20.21 -6.59
CA VAL A 52 3.44 19.12 -7.11
C VAL A 52 4.04 17.80 -6.66
N THR A 53 3.22 16.98 -5.99
CA THR A 53 3.58 15.60 -5.65
C THR A 53 2.82 14.67 -6.59
N ALA A 54 3.51 13.81 -7.28
CA ALA A 54 2.88 12.82 -8.16
C ALA A 54 2.02 11.84 -7.37
N GLY A 55 1.01 11.31 -8.01
CA GLY A 55 0.23 10.20 -7.46
C GLY A 55 1.11 8.99 -7.23
N ARG A 56 0.69 8.11 -6.30
CA ARG A 56 1.46 6.93 -5.92
C ARG A 56 0.60 5.68 -6.01
N THR A 57 1.23 4.60 -6.44
CA THR A 57 0.64 3.27 -6.46
C THR A 57 1.48 2.36 -5.58
N ILE A 58 0.84 1.69 -4.63
CA ILE A 58 1.53 0.81 -3.67
C ILE A 58 0.81 -0.53 -3.64
N TRP A 59 1.57 -1.61 -3.83
CA TRP A 59 1.06 -2.95 -3.62
C TRP A 59 1.19 -3.32 -2.16
N VAL A 60 0.12 -3.83 -1.56
CA VAL A 60 0.09 -4.15 -0.14
C VAL A 60 -0.30 -5.61 0.08
N GLU A 61 0.54 -6.30 0.84
CA GLU A 61 0.25 -7.62 1.37
C GLU A 61 -0.23 -7.43 2.81
N LEU A 62 -1.51 -7.72 3.07
CA LEU A 62 -2.07 -7.60 4.40
C LEU A 62 -1.85 -8.89 5.18
N LYS A 63 -1.48 -8.75 6.44
CA LYS A 63 -1.31 -9.87 7.36
C LYS A 63 -2.02 -9.55 8.67
N ALA A 64 -2.46 -10.59 9.38
CA ALA A 64 -2.93 -10.44 10.74
C ALA A 64 -1.77 -9.99 11.63
N PRO A 65 -2.04 -9.31 12.76
CA PRO A 65 -0.98 -8.82 13.64
C PRO A 65 0.01 -9.92 14.03
N GLY A 66 1.29 -9.63 13.86
CA GLY A 66 2.38 -10.54 14.16
C GLY A 66 2.66 -11.59 13.10
N LYS A 67 1.84 -11.69 12.07
CA LYS A 67 2.07 -12.62 10.96
C LYS A 67 3.00 -11.98 9.94
N LYS A 68 3.80 -12.81 9.31
CA LYS A 68 4.78 -12.35 8.32
C LYS A 68 4.47 -12.94 6.95
N ALA A 69 4.96 -12.29 5.92
CA ALA A 69 4.83 -12.82 4.56
C ALA A 69 5.55 -14.16 4.46
N GLU A 70 4.94 -15.09 3.73
CA GLU A 70 5.51 -16.41 3.46
C GLU A 70 6.74 -16.29 2.55
N PRO A 71 7.67 -17.26 2.57
CA PRO A 71 8.85 -17.20 1.72
C PRO A 71 8.54 -17.01 0.23
N HIS A 72 7.52 -17.68 -0.30
CA HIS A 72 7.15 -17.53 -1.71
C HIS A 72 6.60 -16.13 -2.00
N GLN A 73 5.92 -15.51 -1.04
CA GLN A 73 5.44 -14.13 -1.16
C GLN A 73 6.62 -13.16 -1.19
N LEU A 74 7.59 -13.34 -0.29
CA LEU A 74 8.78 -12.49 -0.25
C LEU A 74 9.56 -12.57 -1.56
N ARG A 75 9.67 -13.75 -2.17
CA ARG A 75 10.35 -13.90 -3.45
C ARG A 75 9.63 -13.14 -4.57
N GLU A 76 8.31 -13.21 -4.59
CA GLU A 76 7.52 -12.48 -5.59
C GLU A 76 7.60 -10.97 -5.36
N HIS A 77 7.54 -10.53 -4.09
CA HIS A 77 7.67 -9.11 -3.75
C HIS A 77 9.01 -8.55 -4.24
N LYS A 78 10.09 -9.31 -4.06
CA LYS A 78 11.42 -8.89 -4.53
C LYS A 78 11.47 -8.74 -6.05
N ARG A 79 10.83 -9.68 -6.78
CA ARG A 79 10.76 -9.56 -8.24
C ARG A 79 10.03 -8.30 -8.67
N MET A 80 8.91 -8.00 -8.03
CA MET A 80 8.13 -6.80 -8.32
C MET A 80 8.92 -5.53 -7.99
N GLN A 81 9.62 -5.53 -6.85
CA GLN A 81 10.45 -4.39 -6.45
C GLN A 81 11.59 -4.15 -7.44
N ALA A 82 12.19 -5.22 -7.95
CA ALA A 82 13.22 -5.13 -8.96
C ALA A 82 12.70 -4.53 -10.28
N LEU A 83 11.39 -4.63 -10.53
CA LEU A 83 10.74 -4.04 -11.68
C LEU A 83 10.17 -2.64 -11.38
N GLY A 84 10.60 -2.04 -10.27
CA GLY A 84 10.23 -0.67 -9.93
C GLY A 84 8.91 -0.54 -9.18
N GLN A 85 8.30 -1.64 -8.75
CA GLN A 85 7.06 -1.59 -8.00
C GLN A 85 7.32 -1.37 -6.51
N ARG A 86 6.48 -0.59 -5.88
CA ARG A 86 6.50 -0.46 -4.43
C ARG A 86 5.60 -1.54 -3.84
N VAL A 87 6.17 -2.39 -2.98
CA VAL A 87 5.45 -3.49 -2.32
C VAL A 87 5.73 -3.43 -0.83
N GLU A 88 4.68 -3.42 -0.02
CA GLU A 88 4.77 -3.35 1.43
C GLU A 88 3.94 -4.45 2.07
N VAL A 89 4.44 -4.98 3.19
CA VAL A 89 3.70 -5.93 4.03
C VAL A 89 3.20 -5.18 5.26
N ILE A 90 1.91 -5.21 5.50
CA ILE A 90 1.27 -4.44 6.58
C ILE A 90 0.53 -5.39 7.52
N ASP A 91 0.86 -5.34 8.81
CA ASP A 91 0.24 -6.17 9.83
C ASP A 91 -0.27 -5.37 11.04
N SER A 92 -0.39 -4.05 10.89
CA SER A 92 -0.79 -3.19 12.01
C SER A 92 -1.39 -1.87 11.53
N PHE A 93 -2.13 -1.21 12.41
CA PHE A 93 -2.61 0.16 12.16
C PHE A 93 -1.42 1.12 12.02
N GLY A 94 -0.40 0.94 12.87
CA GLY A 94 0.82 1.74 12.76
C GLY A 94 1.50 1.61 11.41
N GLY A 95 1.50 0.40 10.84
CA GLY A 95 2.03 0.16 9.50
C GLY A 95 1.25 0.92 8.43
N VAL A 96 -0.08 0.95 8.55
CA VAL A 96 -0.92 1.73 7.65
C VAL A 96 -0.61 3.21 7.75
N ASP A 97 -0.54 3.74 8.98
CA ASP A 97 -0.25 5.14 9.21
C ASP A 97 1.11 5.54 8.63
N LYS A 98 2.11 4.70 8.85
CA LYS A 98 3.45 4.94 8.31
C LYS A 98 3.46 4.94 6.79
N LEU A 99 2.75 4.01 6.18
CA LEU A 99 2.66 3.90 4.73
C LEU A 99 2.01 5.14 4.12
N LEU A 100 0.89 5.58 4.67
CA LEU A 100 0.09 6.67 4.11
C LEU A 100 0.51 8.05 4.60
N GLY A 101 0.95 8.15 5.85
CA GLY A 101 1.31 9.41 6.45
C GLY A 101 2.69 9.91 6.12
N ALA A 102 3.59 9.02 5.70
CA ALA A 102 4.95 9.37 5.32
C ALA A 102 5.05 9.98 3.92
N GLY A 103 3.89 10.20 3.30
CA GLY A 103 3.78 10.74 1.95
C GLY A 103 4.51 11.99 1.64
#